data_69c75a4ef03b2c24bd1750a64093f05f
#
_entry.id   69c75a4ef03b2c24bd1750a64093f05f
#
_cell.length_a   1.000
_cell.length_b   1.000
_cell.length_c   1.000
_cell.angle_alpha   90.00
_cell.angle_beta   90.00
_cell.angle_gamma   90.00
#
_symmetry.space_group_name_H-M   'P 1'
#
loop_
_entity.id
_entity.type
_entity.pdbx_description
1 polymer ?
#
loop_
_entity_poly.entity_id
_entity_poly.type
_entity_poly.pdbx_seq_one_letter_code
_entity_poly.pdbx_strand_id
1 'polypeptide(L)'
;GVVGIPRVLNMYENFPYWATFFKELGFRVMLSPQSSHQIYELGIETIPSESECYPAKLAHGHISWLIKRDVPFIFYPCIPYERKEVPGAGNHYNCPMVTSYSENIKNNMEELKEKNVKFLNPFMAFTSEAVLSKQLQEVFKKEFDIPESETKKAAKKAWDELAQARTDVEKKGEEVLQYLKDTGKHGI
;
A
#
# COMPACT_ATOMS: atom_id res chain seq x y z
N GLY A 1 14.93 -4.48 10.83
CA GLY A 1 15.15 -3.64 9.64
C GLY A 1 14.12 -2.51 9.52
N VAL A 2 14.30 -1.64 8.51
CA VAL A 2 13.35 -0.58 8.16
C VAL A 2 12.71 -0.94 6.82
N VAL A 3 11.38 -0.80 6.72
CA VAL A 3 10.64 -0.94 5.47
C VAL A 3 9.96 0.38 5.13
N GLY A 4 10.15 0.84 3.89
CA GLY A 4 9.43 1.97 3.31
C GLY A 4 8.13 1.52 2.67
N ILE A 5 7.06 2.23 2.98
CA ILE A 5 5.74 2.03 2.36
C ILE A 5 5.35 3.33 1.68
N PRO A 6 5.17 3.35 0.34
CA PRO A 6 4.68 4.53 -0.36
C PRO A 6 3.20 4.72 -0.06
N ARG A 7 2.82 5.94 0.39
CA ARG A 7 1.44 6.29 0.71
C ARG A 7 0.69 6.73 -0.55
N VAL A 8 0.48 5.81 -1.47
CA VAL A 8 -0.10 6.09 -2.79
C VAL A 8 -0.98 4.95 -3.28
N LEU A 9 -1.98 5.26 -4.10
CA LEU A 9 -2.90 4.31 -4.69
C LEU A 9 -3.51 3.37 -3.62
N ASN A 10 -3.63 2.08 -3.89
CA ASN A 10 -4.20 1.10 -2.94
C ASN A 10 -3.36 0.87 -1.68
N MET A 11 -2.09 1.26 -1.67
CA MET A 11 -1.27 1.23 -0.46
C MET A 11 -1.79 2.20 0.61
N TYR A 12 -2.51 3.26 0.20
CA TYR A 12 -3.17 4.18 1.11
C TYR A 12 -4.32 3.51 1.87
N GLU A 13 -5.19 2.79 1.16
CA GLU A 13 -6.36 2.12 1.74
C GLU A 13 -5.96 0.90 2.59
N ASN A 14 -4.98 0.14 2.12
CA ASN A 14 -4.52 -1.09 2.77
C ASN A 14 -3.37 -0.86 3.77
N PHE A 15 -3.05 0.41 4.07
CA PHE A 15 -1.95 0.75 5.00
C PHE A 15 -2.09 0.08 6.38
N PRO A 16 -3.27 0.01 7.03
CA PRO A 16 -3.40 -0.67 8.32
C PRO A 16 -2.93 -2.12 8.28
N TYR A 17 -3.22 -2.84 7.18
CA TYR A 17 -2.73 -4.19 6.95
C TYR A 17 -1.20 -4.22 6.87
N TRP A 18 -0.62 -3.44 5.97
CA TRP A 18 0.83 -3.48 5.72
C TRP A 18 1.63 -3.02 6.91
N ALA A 19 1.19 -1.97 7.60
CA ALA A 19 1.86 -1.48 8.80
C ALA A 19 1.89 -2.53 9.91
N THR A 20 0.76 -3.19 10.17
CA THR A 20 0.67 -4.23 11.19
C THR A 20 1.47 -5.45 10.79
N PHE A 21 1.36 -5.91 9.54
CA PHE A 21 2.13 -7.05 9.04
C PHE A 21 3.64 -6.89 9.26
N PHE A 22 4.19 -5.75 8.84
CA PHE A 22 5.62 -5.49 9.00
C PHE A 22 6.05 -5.31 10.45
N LYS A 23 5.24 -4.65 11.28
CA LYS A 23 5.52 -4.50 12.72
C LYS A 23 5.56 -5.85 13.42
N GLU A 24 4.62 -6.75 13.11
CA GLU A 24 4.59 -8.11 13.67
C GLU A 24 5.82 -8.95 13.28
N LEU A 25 6.40 -8.70 12.11
CA LEU A 25 7.67 -9.29 11.67
C LEU A 25 8.91 -8.56 12.20
N GLY A 26 8.75 -7.59 13.09
CA GLY A 26 9.86 -6.85 13.70
C GLY A 26 10.49 -5.75 12.83
N PHE A 27 9.82 -5.33 11.76
CA PHE A 27 10.27 -4.19 10.96
C PHE A 27 9.76 -2.88 11.55
N ARG A 28 10.61 -1.85 11.47
CA ARG A 28 10.17 -0.46 11.65
C ARG A 28 9.59 0.05 10.33
N VAL A 29 8.35 0.47 10.34
CA VAL A 29 7.67 0.99 9.16
C VAL A 29 7.94 2.48 9.01
N MET A 30 8.42 2.89 7.83
CA MET A 30 8.50 4.28 7.39
C MET A 30 7.47 4.52 6.29
N LEU A 31 6.40 5.21 6.63
CA LEU A 31 5.37 5.64 5.68
C LEU A 31 5.79 6.96 5.04
N SER A 32 5.70 7.07 3.71
CA SER A 32 5.86 8.36 3.05
C SER A 32 4.73 9.33 3.45
N PRO A 33 4.93 10.67 3.38
CA PRO A 33 3.96 11.64 3.85
C PRO A 33 2.68 11.65 3.00
N GLN A 34 1.76 12.53 3.33
CA GLN A 34 0.60 12.80 2.49
C GLN A 34 1.03 13.33 1.12
N SER A 35 0.27 12.97 0.09
CA SER A 35 0.46 13.49 -1.26
C SER A 35 0.31 15.01 -1.28
N SER A 36 1.22 15.67 -1.98
CA SER A 36 1.24 17.13 -2.18
C SER A 36 1.94 17.45 -3.49
N HIS A 37 1.85 18.69 -3.94
CA HIS A 37 2.61 19.16 -5.10
C HIS A 37 4.13 18.98 -4.89
N GLN A 38 4.62 19.21 -3.69
CA GLN A 38 6.04 18.99 -3.35
C GLN A 38 6.46 17.52 -3.50
N ILE A 39 5.58 16.58 -3.13
CA ILE A 39 5.83 15.14 -3.37
C ILE A 39 5.86 14.85 -4.87
N TYR A 40 4.94 15.41 -5.65
CA TYR A 40 4.95 15.26 -7.11
C TYR A 40 6.28 15.74 -7.73
N GLU A 41 6.74 16.93 -7.34
CA GLU A 41 8.00 17.51 -7.83
C GLU A 41 9.24 16.63 -7.53
N LEU A 42 9.24 15.91 -6.41
CA LEU A 42 10.36 15.01 -6.07
C LEU A 42 10.57 13.86 -7.06
N GLY A 43 9.53 13.47 -7.77
CA GLY A 43 9.56 12.33 -8.68
C GLY A 43 9.38 12.69 -10.15
N ILE A 44 9.17 13.96 -10.49
CA ILE A 44 8.77 14.38 -11.84
C ILE A 44 9.72 13.92 -12.94
N GLU A 45 11.03 13.95 -12.68
CA GLU A 45 12.07 13.57 -13.65
C GLU A 45 12.07 12.06 -13.99
N THR A 46 11.41 11.25 -13.18
CA THR A 46 11.37 9.80 -13.35
C THR A 46 10.07 9.30 -13.96
N ILE A 47 9.10 10.20 -14.24
CA ILE A 47 7.81 9.87 -14.83
C ILE A 47 8.01 9.58 -16.32
N PRO A 48 7.74 8.35 -16.80
CA PRO A 48 8.07 7.97 -18.19
C PRO A 48 7.07 8.49 -19.22
N SER A 49 5.87 8.90 -18.80
CA SER A 49 4.82 9.34 -19.72
C SER A 49 3.89 10.40 -19.12
N GLU A 50 3.55 11.40 -19.91
CA GLU A 50 2.56 12.42 -19.53
C GLU A 50 1.12 11.87 -19.50
N SER A 51 0.85 10.78 -20.20
CA SER A 51 -0.49 10.17 -20.31
C SER A 51 -0.93 9.43 -19.03
N GLU A 52 -0.04 9.23 -18.07
CA GLU A 52 -0.35 8.58 -16.81
C GLU A 52 -1.23 9.47 -15.92
N CYS A 53 -2.13 8.85 -15.17
CA CYS A 53 -2.97 9.59 -14.24
C CYS A 53 -2.15 10.23 -13.10
N TYR A 54 -2.61 11.37 -12.60
CA TYR A 54 -1.89 12.11 -11.56
C TYR A 54 -1.61 11.29 -10.29
N PRO A 55 -2.55 10.46 -9.77
CA PRO A 55 -2.25 9.58 -8.63
C PRO A 55 -1.10 8.59 -8.89
N ALA A 56 -0.97 8.06 -10.10
CA ALA A 56 0.16 7.20 -10.47
C ALA A 56 1.47 8.00 -10.53
N LYS A 57 1.46 9.21 -11.10
CA LYS A 57 2.62 10.11 -11.12
C LYS A 57 3.14 10.43 -9.71
N LEU A 58 2.25 10.59 -8.73
CA LEU A 58 2.62 10.78 -7.33
C LEU A 58 3.45 9.63 -6.76
N ALA A 59 3.28 8.41 -7.26
CA ALA A 59 4.04 7.25 -6.78
C ALA A 59 5.57 7.46 -6.91
N HIS A 60 6.02 8.09 -7.99
CA HIS A 60 7.43 8.44 -8.20
C HIS A 60 7.97 9.32 -7.07
N GLY A 61 7.23 10.36 -6.72
CA GLY A 61 7.61 11.27 -5.63
C GLY A 61 7.64 10.60 -4.27
N HIS A 62 6.68 9.71 -3.98
CA HIS A 62 6.66 8.94 -2.74
C HIS A 62 7.87 8.00 -2.62
N ILE A 63 8.26 7.35 -3.72
CA ILE A 63 9.44 6.48 -3.75
C ILE A 63 10.72 7.31 -3.62
N SER A 64 10.87 8.42 -4.38
CA SER A 64 12.02 9.33 -4.24
C SER A 64 12.15 9.87 -2.81
N TRP A 65 11.03 10.16 -2.15
CA TRP A 65 11.03 10.60 -0.76
C TRP A 65 11.59 9.54 0.20
N LEU A 66 11.25 8.26 -0.01
CA LEU A 66 11.78 7.14 0.77
C LEU A 66 13.27 6.90 0.49
N ILE A 67 13.70 6.96 -0.77
CA ILE A 67 15.10 6.81 -1.18
C ILE A 67 15.97 7.90 -0.56
N LYS A 68 15.52 9.17 -0.56
CA LYS A 68 16.23 10.31 0.05
C LYS A 68 16.40 10.22 1.57
N ARG A 69 15.72 9.25 2.22
CA ARG A 69 15.83 8.94 3.65
C ARG A 69 16.59 7.65 3.93
N ASP A 70 17.33 7.18 2.92
CA ASP A 70 18.17 5.99 3.01
C ASP A 70 17.42 4.75 3.51
N VAL A 71 16.15 4.60 3.06
CA VAL A 71 15.35 3.42 3.38
C VAL A 71 15.91 2.23 2.60
N PRO A 72 16.43 1.19 3.27
CA PRO A 72 17.12 0.10 2.58
C PRO A 72 16.17 -0.87 1.87
N PHE A 73 14.90 -0.88 2.25
CA PHE A 73 13.89 -1.80 1.73
C PHE A 73 12.58 -1.07 1.52
N ILE A 74 12.03 -1.13 0.31
CA ILE A 74 10.71 -0.58 -0.05
C ILE A 74 9.81 -1.74 -0.49
N PHE A 75 8.60 -1.77 0.04
CA PHE A 75 7.57 -2.74 -0.32
C PHE A 75 6.42 -2.05 -1.03
N TYR A 76 6.18 -2.46 -2.29
CA TYR A 76 5.09 -1.94 -3.11
C TYR A 76 4.54 -3.02 -4.04
N PRO A 77 3.64 -3.92 -3.57
CA PRO A 77 3.15 -5.05 -4.34
C PRO A 77 2.25 -4.64 -5.50
N CYS A 78 2.20 -5.49 -6.52
CA CYS A 78 1.22 -5.45 -7.59
C CYS A 78 -0.04 -6.18 -7.15
N ILE A 79 -1.17 -5.49 -7.05
CA ILE A 79 -2.44 -6.06 -6.57
C ILE A 79 -3.51 -5.97 -7.66
N PRO A 80 -3.72 -7.01 -8.48
CA PRO A 80 -4.78 -7.00 -9.49
C PRO A 80 -6.19 -7.15 -8.89
N TYR A 81 -6.33 -7.86 -7.77
CA TYR A 81 -7.63 -8.17 -7.17
C TYR A 81 -7.69 -7.72 -5.72
N GLU A 82 -8.75 -6.98 -5.39
CA GLU A 82 -9.08 -6.59 -4.01
C GLU A 82 -10.21 -7.49 -3.44
N ARG A 83 -10.51 -7.31 -2.17
CA ARG A 83 -11.66 -7.96 -1.54
C ARG A 83 -12.95 -7.56 -2.23
N LYS A 84 -13.85 -8.51 -2.38
CA LYS A 84 -15.23 -8.22 -2.77
C LYS A 84 -16.00 -7.67 -1.57
N GLU A 85 -16.05 -6.35 -1.43
CA GLU A 85 -16.69 -5.68 -0.28
C GLU A 85 -18.21 -5.66 -0.40
N VAL A 86 -18.71 -5.47 -1.62
CA VAL A 86 -20.15 -5.45 -1.90
C VAL A 86 -20.53 -6.76 -2.61
N PRO A 87 -21.35 -7.64 -1.97
CA PRO A 87 -21.68 -8.95 -2.54
C PRO A 87 -22.29 -8.91 -3.94
N GLY A 88 -23.07 -7.87 -4.26
CA GLY A 88 -23.70 -7.66 -5.56
C GLY A 88 -22.82 -6.98 -6.61
N ALA A 89 -21.60 -6.55 -6.28
CA ALA A 89 -20.71 -5.90 -7.23
C ALA A 89 -20.26 -6.84 -8.36
N GLY A 90 -20.17 -6.31 -9.59
CA GLY A 90 -19.84 -7.09 -10.77
C GLY A 90 -18.38 -7.53 -10.82
N ASN A 91 -17.46 -6.73 -10.25
CA ASN A 91 -16.04 -7.06 -10.20
C ASN A 91 -15.36 -6.45 -8.96
N HIS A 92 -14.12 -6.87 -8.72
CA HIS A 92 -13.24 -6.36 -7.66
C HIS A 92 -11.78 -6.24 -8.15
N TYR A 93 -11.62 -5.87 -9.41
CA TYR A 93 -10.31 -5.62 -10.02
C TYR A 93 -9.87 -4.19 -9.76
N ASN A 94 -8.58 -4.04 -9.51
CA ASN A 94 -7.95 -2.73 -9.55
C ASN A 94 -7.78 -2.24 -11.00
N CYS A 95 -7.68 -0.93 -11.17
CA CYS A 95 -7.35 -0.37 -12.47
C CYS A 95 -5.92 -0.78 -12.89
N PRO A 96 -5.57 -0.75 -14.18
CA PRO A 96 -4.24 -1.17 -14.66
C PRO A 96 -3.10 -0.44 -13.96
N MET A 97 -3.27 0.84 -13.60
CA MET A 97 -2.25 1.61 -12.88
C MET A 97 -1.99 1.05 -11.47
N VAL A 98 -3.04 0.76 -10.70
CA VAL A 98 -2.88 0.14 -9.38
C VAL A 98 -2.29 -1.26 -9.48
N THR A 99 -2.72 -2.02 -10.50
CA THR A 99 -2.32 -3.43 -10.68
C THR A 99 -0.81 -3.59 -10.89
N SER A 100 -0.18 -2.71 -11.66
CA SER A 100 1.19 -2.95 -12.16
C SER A 100 2.13 -1.76 -12.09
N TYR A 101 1.72 -0.64 -11.49
CA TYR A 101 2.54 0.56 -11.51
C TYR A 101 3.86 0.43 -10.75
N SER A 102 3.92 -0.43 -9.76
CA SER A 102 5.19 -0.74 -9.08
C SER A 102 6.23 -1.39 -10.00
N GLU A 103 5.81 -2.11 -11.05
CA GLU A 103 6.73 -2.58 -12.10
C GLU A 103 7.27 -1.42 -12.94
N ASN A 104 6.42 -0.44 -13.25
CA ASN A 104 6.83 0.78 -13.93
C ASN A 104 7.90 1.53 -13.11
N ILE A 105 7.64 1.75 -11.83
CA ILE A 105 8.59 2.36 -10.88
C ILE A 105 9.93 1.62 -10.89
N LYS A 106 9.90 0.31 -10.71
CA LYS A 106 11.12 -0.53 -10.64
C LYS A 106 11.99 -0.43 -11.87
N ASN A 107 11.36 -0.30 -13.06
CA ASN A 107 12.06 -0.28 -14.33
C ASN A 107 12.53 1.12 -14.75
N ASN A 108 11.91 2.19 -14.24
CA ASN A 108 12.17 3.55 -14.68
C ASN A 108 12.89 4.43 -13.64
N MET A 109 12.99 3.98 -12.37
CA MET A 109 13.71 4.73 -11.33
C MET A 109 15.12 4.14 -11.12
N GLU A 110 16.11 4.70 -11.77
CA GLU A 110 17.51 4.27 -11.66
C GLU A 110 18.06 4.42 -10.24
N GLU A 111 17.59 5.43 -9.50
CA GLU A 111 17.96 5.69 -8.10
C GLU A 111 17.79 4.46 -7.18
N LEU A 112 16.83 3.58 -7.47
CA LEU A 112 16.64 2.33 -6.71
C LEU A 112 17.88 1.42 -6.80
N LYS A 113 18.51 1.38 -7.97
CA LYS A 113 19.72 0.58 -8.20
C LYS A 113 20.96 1.29 -7.68
N GLU A 114 21.09 2.59 -7.96
CA GLU A 114 22.23 3.42 -7.53
C GLU A 114 22.39 3.43 -6.02
N LYS A 115 21.28 3.52 -5.30
CA LYS A 115 21.24 3.51 -3.82
C LYS A 115 21.15 2.10 -3.22
N ASN A 116 21.18 1.06 -4.06
CA ASN A 116 21.05 -0.34 -3.63
C ASN A 116 19.83 -0.59 -2.73
N VAL A 117 18.70 0.02 -3.08
CA VAL A 117 17.43 -0.17 -2.34
C VAL A 117 16.80 -1.49 -2.76
N LYS A 118 16.51 -2.35 -1.79
CA LYS A 118 15.73 -3.56 -2.05
C LYS A 118 14.27 -3.16 -2.34
N PHE A 119 13.88 -3.20 -3.61
CA PHE A 119 12.51 -2.89 -4.03
C PHE A 119 11.74 -4.18 -4.28
N LEU A 120 10.79 -4.50 -3.40
CA LEU A 120 10.02 -5.74 -3.45
C LEU A 120 8.59 -5.44 -3.87
N ASN A 121 8.23 -5.92 -5.06
CA ASN A 121 6.95 -5.64 -5.71
C ASN A 121 6.26 -6.91 -6.25
N PRO A 122 6.02 -7.91 -5.40
CA PRO A 122 5.41 -9.17 -5.85
C PRO A 122 3.98 -8.96 -6.33
N PHE A 123 3.56 -9.79 -7.30
CA PHE A 123 2.14 -9.91 -7.65
C PHE A 123 1.40 -10.71 -6.59
N MET A 124 0.36 -10.12 -6.03
CA MET A 124 -0.43 -10.70 -4.95
C MET A 124 -1.92 -10.45 -5.17
N ALA A 125 -2.77 -11.37 -4.70
CA ALA A 125 -4.22 -11.18 -4.68
C ALA A 125 -4.68 -10.83 -3.26
N PHE A 126 -5.25 -9.65 -3.09
CA PHE A 126 -5.79 -9.15 -1.81
C PHE A 126 -7.25 -9.60 -1.60
N THR A 127 -7.59 -10.80 -2.04
CA THR A 127 -8.98 -11.29 -2.09
C THR A 127 -9.49 -11.89 -0.78
N SER A 128 -8.62 -12.60 -0.07
CA SER A 128 -8.92 -13.20 1.23
C SER A 128 -7.65 -13.35 2.07
N GLU A 129 -7.84 -13.47 3.38
CA GLU A 129 -6.74 -13.70 4.33
C GLU A 129 -5.90 -14.93 3.94
N ALA A 130 -6.58 -16.04 3.61
CA ALA A 130 -5.91 -17.29 3.29
C ALA A 130 -5.04 -17.21 2.02
N VAL A 131 -5.53 -16.55 0.96
CA VAL A 131 -4.80 -16.39 -0.30
C VAL A 131 -3.60 -15.48 -0.10
N LEU A 132 -3.81 -14.30 0.48
CA LEU A 132 -2.74 -13.33 0.69
C LEU A 132 -1.68 -13.86 1.66
N SER A 133 -2.09 -14.50 2.75
CA SER A 133 -1.19 -15.09 3.74
C SER A 133 -0.27 -16.15 3.11
N LYS A 134 -0.81 -17.03 2.24
CA LYS A 134 0.00 -18.04 1.55
C LYS A 134 1.04 -17.40 0.64
N GLN A 135 0.66 -16.42 -0.16
CA GLN A 135 1.58 -15.70 -1.05
C GLN A 135 2.67 -14.95 -0.27
N LEU A 136 2.32 -14.34 0.86
CA LEU A 136 3.29 -13.69 1.74
C LEU A 136 4.27 -14.68 2.35
N GLN A 137 3.82 -15.87 2.79
CA GLN A 137 4.70 -16.91 3.31
C GLN A 137 5.78 -17.30 2.29
N GLU A 138 5.38 -17.54 1.04
CA GLU A 138 6.31 -17.89 -0.04
C GLU A 138 7.33 -16.77 -0.30
N VAL A 139 6.87 -15.52 -0.39
CA VAL A 139 7.73 -14.37 -0.65
C VAL A 139 8.68 -14.09 0.50
N PHE A 140 8.20 -14.04 1.74
CA PHE A 140 9.02 -13.69 2.90
C PHE A 140 9.98 -14.80 3.31
N LYS A 141 9.63 -16.06 3.07
CA LYS A 141 10.56 -17.19 3.22
C LYS A 141 11.71 -17.07 2.22
N LYS A 142 11.41 -16.77 0.96
CA LYS A 142 12.42 -16.62 -0.10
C LYS A 142 13.33 -15.40 0.11
N GLU A 143 12.75 -14.25 0.43
CA GLU A 143 13.44 -12.96 0.41
C GLU A 143 14.17 -12.62 1.72
N PHE A 144 13.72 -13.17 2.84
CA PHE A 144 14.21 -12.84 4.19
C PHE A 144 14.47 -14.05 5.07
N ASP A 145 14.22 -15.27 4.59
CA ASP A 145 14.28 -16.52 5.37
C ASP A 145 13.40 -16.49 6.66
N ILE A 146 12.30 -15.72 6.61
CA ILE A 146 11.34 -15.66 7.72
C ILE A 146 10.49 -16.94 7.71
N PRO A 147 10.32 -17.61 8.86
CA PRO A 147 9.50 -18.82 8.98
C PRO A 147 8.05 -18.57 8.53
N GLU A 148 7.48 -19.52 7.78
CA GLU A 148 6.10 -19.43 7.30
C GLU A 148 5.09 -19.25 8.43
N SER A 149 5.33 -19.88 9.58
CA SER A 149 4.48 -19.76 10.77
C SER A 149 4.43 -18.33 11.32
N GLU A 150 5.55 -17.61 11.31
CA GLU A 150 5.63 -16.22 11.75
C GLU A 150 4.92 -15.30 10.75
N THR A 151 5.18 -15.49 9.46
CA THR A 151 4.53 -14.74 8.38
C THR A 151 3.01 -14.94 8.41
N LYS A 152 2.55 -16.18 8.61
CA LYS A 152 1.13 -16.51 8.74
C LYS A 152 0.48 -15.79 9.92
N LYS A 153 1.14 -15.80 11.09
CA LYS A 153 0.65 -15.12 12.30
C LYS A 153 0.56 -13.61 12.08
N ALA A 154 1.58 -13.01 11.46
CA ALA A 154 1.61 -11.59 11.14
C ALA A 154 0.49 -11.21 10.13
N ALA A 155 0.30 -12.01 9.09
CA ALA A 155 -0.74 -11.80 8.09
C ALA A 155 -2.15 -11.86 8.68
N LYS A 156 -2.41 -12.83 9.57
CA LYS A 156 -3.70 -12.95 10.28
C LYS A 156 -3.99 -11.71 11.12
N LYS A 157 -3.02 -11.27 11.92
CA LYS A 157 -3.17 -10.09 12.78
C LYS A 157 -3.37 -8.82 11.94
N ALA A 158 -2.65 -8.69 10.83
CA ALA A 158 -2.81 -7.57 9.90
C ALA A 158 -4.20 -7.54 9.26
N TRP A 159 -4.75 -8.72 8.95
CA TRP A 159 -6.11 -8.83 8.40
C TRP A 159 -7.18 -8.38 9.39
N ASP A 160 -7.02 -8.79 10.65
CA ASP A 160 -7.93 -8.39 11.72
C ASP A 160 -7.86 -6.86 11.97
N GLU A 161 -6.64 -6.28 11.95
CA GLU A 161 -6.44 -4.83 12.09
C GLU A 161 -7.07 -4.04 10.93
N LEU A 162 -6.93 -4.52 9.70
CA LEU A 162 -7.58 -3.88 8.55
C LEU A 162 -9.12 -3.90 8.69
N ALA A 163 -9.68 -4.99 9.17
CA ALA A 163 -11.11 -5.10 9.43
C ALA A 163 -11.56 -4.10 10.53
N GLN A 164 -10.78 -3.99 11.60
CA GLN A 164 -11.05 -3.04 12.67
C GLN A 164 -10.97 -1.59 12.18
N ALA A 165 -9.91 -1.23 11.45
CA ALA A 165 -9.75 0.11 10.89
C ALA A 165 -10.93 0.53 9.99
N ARG A 166 -11.47 -0.40 9.20
CA ARG A 166 -12.68 -0.14 8.38
C ARG A 166 -13.91 0.08 9.23
N THR A 167 -14.12 -0.75 10.24
CA THR A 167 -15.23 -0.55 11.19
C THR A 167 -15.15 0.80 11.89
N ASP A 168 -13.95 1.26 12.24
CA ASP A 168 -13.75 2.57 12.86
C ASP A 168 -14.10 3.72 11.92
N VAL A 169 -13.75 3.60 10.62
CA VAL A 169 -14.14 4.58 9.60
C VAL A 169 -15.66 4.60 9.39
N GLU A 170 -16.31 3.44 9.32
CA GLU A 170 -17.77 3.33 9.20
C GLU A 170 -18.49 4.00 10.38
N LYS A 171 -18.06 3.69 11.61
CA LYS A 171 -18.60 4.34 12.82
C LYS A 171 -18.43 5.86 12.78
N LYS A 172 -17.26 6.32 12.33
CA LYS A 172 -17.02 7.76 12.18
C LYS A 172 -17.94 8.39 11.14
N GLY A 173 -18.24 7.68 10.06
CA GLY A 173 -19.22 8.08 9.07
C GLY A 173 -20.63 8.23 9.67
N GLU A 174 -21.06 7.26 10.47
CA GLU A 174 -22.35 7.32 11.18
C GLU A 174 -22.43 8.51 12.13
N GLU A 175 -21.38 8.77 12.91
CA GLU A 175 -21.30 9.96 13.80
C GLU A 175 -21.45 11.27 13.00
N VAL A 176 -20.80 11.37 11.85
CA VAL A 176 -20.88 12.55 10.97
C VAL A 176 -22.30 12.71 10.42
N LEU A 177 -22.93 11.63 9.98
CA LEU A 177 -24.31 11.65 9.48
C LEU A 177 -25.28 12.11 10.57
N GLN A 178 -25.09 11.65 11.80
CA GLN A 178 -25.90 12.09 12.93
C GLN A 178 -25.68 13.57 13.24
N TYR A 179 -24.42 14.03 13.28
CA TYR A 179 -24.10 15.45 13.46
C TYR A 179 -24.76 16.35 12.40
N LEU A 180 -24.77 15.93 11.12
CA LEU A 180 -25.41 16.69 10.04
C LEU A 180 -26.93 16.80 10.27
N LYS A 181 -27.59 15.71 10.70
CA LYS A 181 -29.01 15.70 11.02
C LYS A 181 -29.34 16.65 12.20
N ASP A 182 -28.56 16.58 13.28
CA ASP A 182 -28.77 17.35 14.49
C ASP A 182 -28.53 18.85 14.28
N THR A 183 -27.63 19.21 13.37
CA THR A 183 -27.28 20.63 13.13
C THR A 183 -27.94 21.23 11.90
N GLY A 184 -28.67 20.44 11.11
CA GLY A 184 -29.28 20.89 9.85
C GLY A 184 -28.27 21.29 8.79
N LYS A 185 -27.00 20.88 8.91
CA LYS A 185 -25.95 21.12 7.94
C LYS A 185 -26.01 20.12 6.80
N HIS A 186 -25.50 20.52 5.65
CA HIS A 186 -25.34 19.64 4.48
C HIS A 186 -23.91 19.07 4.46
N GLY A 187 -23.81 17.78 4.15
CA GLY A 187 -22.54 17.13 3.84
C GLY A 187 -22.23 17.26 2.35
N ILE A 188 -20.95 17.27 1.98
CA ILE A 188 -20.45 17.24 0.60
C ILE A 188 -19.76 15.90 0.39
#